data_358f596746b7e591db73fd30d01a523a
#
_entry.id   358f596746b7e591db73fd30d01a523a
#
_cell.length_a   1.000
_cell.length_b   1.000
_cell.length_c   1.000
_cell.angle_alpha   90.00
_cell.angle_beta   90.00
_cell.angle_gamma   90.00
#
_symmetry.space_group_name_H-M   'P 1'
#
loop_
_entity.id
_entity.type
_entity.pdbx_description
1 polymer ?
#
loop_
_entity_poly.entity_id
_entity_poly.type
_entity_poly.pdbx_seq_one_letter_code
_entity_poly.pdbx_strand_id
1 'polypeptide(L)'
;MHVRLGLTRRRPWLHNGTVMTDNTTDRGATRRRARAQLKGRQPDATALAEVRAIIGMPGPDGHRRDLLIEYLHRLNDHHHGLFERHLVALAAEMRLSMAEVYEVASFYHHFEVRKDDARAPLLTVRVCTSLSCQLAGADALLARARELLGAEVQVLAAPCIGRCEQAPAALVGQRGLGQATAEALVEASNQALTQEGNAPAAIAKIAFDDYVQAGGYALAQAVARGERDAESILATLEHAGLRGLGGAGFPTGRKWRIVREQPLPRYLAVNIDEGEPGTFKDRWYLERDPHRFLEGLLIAAQVVGVSRVYIYLRDEYPECRAILTQALVDLQATPGLRELLPETQLRRGAGAYICGEESAMLESIEGKRGEPRLRPPYIAQVGLFGRPTLEHNLETLYWVRDILEKGADWFAAQGRHGRQGLRSFSVSGRVKHPGVKLAPAGITLRELVDEYCGGMMEGHRLYAYLPGGAS
;
A
#
# COMPACT_ATOMS: atom_id res chain seq x y z
N MET A 1 -57.38 2.65 12.96
CA MET A 1 -57.85 1.79 11.85
C MET A 1 -56.95 0.55 11.84
N HIS A 2 -57.47 -0.51 12.48
CA HIS A 2 -56.77 -1.80 12.64
C HIS A 2 -57.05 -2.69 11.45
N VAL A 3 -56.05 -3.33 10.88
CA VAL A 3 -56.21 -4.51 10.05
C VAL A 3 -55.32 -5.61 10.56
N ARG A 4 -55.95 -6.67 11.09
CA ARG A 4 -55.37 -7.98 11.44
C ARG A 4 -55.45 -8.86 10.19
N LEU A 5 -54.38 -9.64 9.92
CA LEU A 5 -54.36 -10.85 9.10
C LEU A 5 -53.40 -11.81 9.79
N GLY A 6 -53.70 -12.95 10.23
CA GLY A 6 -54.46 -14.08 9.84
C GLY A 6 -53.47 -15.24 9.71
N LEU A 7 -53.25 -16.03 10.85
CA LEU A 7 -52.41 -17.25 10.91
C LEU A 7 -53.15 -18.42 10.21
N THR A 8 -52.52 -19.08 9.25
CA THR A 8 -52.97 -20.39 8.73
C THR A 8 -52.06 -21.51 9.21
N ARG A 9 -52.73 -22.50 9.81
CA ARG A 9 -52.19 -23.72 10.45
C ARG A 9 -51.62 -24.69 9.41
N ARG A 10 -50.50 -25.33 9.76
CA ARG A 10 -49.98 -26.54 9.10
C ARG A 10 -50.77 -27.77 9.58
N ARG A 11 -51.11 -28.68 8.65
CA ARG A 11 -51.61 -30.02 8.93
C ARG A 11 -50.48 -31.05 8.89
N PRO A 12 -50.50 -32.08 9.74
CA PRO A 12 -49.53 -33.15 9.73
C PRO A 12 -49.94 -34.28 8.75
N TRP A 13 -48.96 -34.89 8.11
CA TRP A 13 -49.14 -36.13 7.33
C TRP A 13 -48.85 -37.35 8.19
N LEU A 14 -49.80 -38.27 8.19
CA LEU A 14 -49.81 -39.54 8.90
C LEU A 14 -48.99 -40.59 8.16
N HIS A 15 -48.27 -41.41 8.95
CA HIS A 15 -47.64 -42.65 8.54
C HIS A 15 -48.65 -43.70 8.06
N ASN A 16 -48.27 -44.44 7.02
CA ASN A 16 -48.72 -45.79 6.81
C ASN A 16 -47.51 -46.71 6.66
N GLY A 17 -47.38 -47.62 7.63
CA GLY A 17 -46.38 -48.67 7.63
C GLY A 17 -46.82 -49.82 6.74
N THR A 18 -45.87 -50.42 6.07
CA THR A 18 -45.99 -51.83 5.59
C THR A 18 -44.68 -52.52 5.86
N VAL A 19 -44.73 -53.50 6.69
CA VAL A 19 -43.68 -54.46 7.00
C VAL A 19 -43.58 -55.42 5.81
N MET A 20 -42.38 -55.58 5.26
CA MET A 20 -42.01 -56.75 4.48
C MET A 20 -40.62 -57.24 4.79
N THR A 21 -40.54 -58.46 5.02
CA THR A 21 -39.56 -59.40 5.47
C THR A 21 -38.22 -59.41 4.76
N ASP A 22 -37.23 -59.72 5.56
CA ASP A 22 -35.88 -60.21 5.36
C ASP A 22 -35.67 -61.02 4.07
N ASN A 23 -34.62 -60.65 3.34
CA ASN A 23 -33.87 -61.62 2.55
C ASN A 23 -32.41 -61.17 2.42
N THR A 24 -31.57 -61.78 3.22
CA THR A 24 -30.10 -61.70 3.19
C THR A 24 -29.58 -62.29 1.88
N THR A 25 -28.89 -61.43 1.10
CA THR A 25 -27.78 -61.88 0.27
C THR A 25 -26.71 -60.79 0.21
N ASP A 26 -25.60 -61.16 0.77
CA ASP A 26 -24.29 -60.51 0.73
C ASP A 26 -23.89 -60.13 -0.71
N ARG A 27 -23.67 -58.86 -0.96
CA ARG A 27 -22.78 -58.34 -2.02
C ARG A 27 -22.09 -57.08 -1.51
N GLY A 28 -21.02 -57.26 -0.76
CA GLY A 28 -20.03 -56.28 -0.48
C GLY A 28 -19.34 -55.81 -1.74
N ALA A 29 -19.92 -54.82 -2.41
CA ALA A 29 -19.22 -54.00 -3.41
C ALA A 29 -19.26 -52.58 -2.92
N THR A 30 -18.23 -52.19 -2.18
CA THR A 30 -17.93 -50.78 -1.92
C THR A 30 -17.84 -50.04 -3.26
N ARG A 31 -18.94 -49.42 -3.68
CA ARG A 31 -18.89 -48.39 -4.74
C ARG A 31 -17.94 -47.30 -4.26
N ARG A 32 -16.67 -47.34 -4.68
CA ARG A 32 -15.81 -46.16 -4.69
C ARG A 32 -16.61 -45.09 -5.42
N ARG A 33 -17.13 -44.11 -4.68
CA ARG A 33 -17.63 -42.86 -5.30
C ARG A 33 -16.53 -42.37 -6.20
N ALA A 34 -16.75 -42.41 -7.51
CA ALA A 34 -15.87 -41.77 -8.46
C ALA A 34 -15.70 -40.33 -7.94
N ARG A 35 -14.45 -39.93 -7.69
CA ARG A 35 -14.15 -38.54 -7.35
C ARG A 35 -14.77 -37.68 -8.45
N ALA A 36 -15.72 -36.82 -8.07
CA ALA A 36 -16.31 -35.88 -9.00
C ALA A 36 -15.14 -35.17 -9.72
N GLN A 37 -15.10 -35.24 -11.04
CA GLN A 37 -14.09 -34.50 -11.81
C GLN A 37 -14.26 -33.03 -11.46
N LEU A 38 -13.18 -32.43 -10.98
CA LEU A 38 -13.16 -31.00 -10.69
C LEU A 38 -13.48 -30.25 -11.99
N LYS A 39 -14.47 -29.38 -11.96
CA LYS A 39 -14.83 -28.52 -13.09
C LYS A 39 -13.76 -27.45 -13.27
N GLY A 40 -13.45 -27.08 -14.51
CA GLY A 40 -12.49 -26.03 -14.86
C GLY A 40 -11.12 -26.59 -15.26
N ARG A 41 -10.23 -25.67 -15.64
CA ARG A 41 -8.85 -25.98 -16.01
C ARG A 41 -8.10 -26.52 -14.81
N GLN A 42 -7.50 -27.69 -14.95
CA GLN A 42 -6.70 -28.29 -13.87
C GLN A 42 -5.24 -27.83 -14.01
N PRO A 43 -4.51 -27.61 -12.90
CA PRO A 43 -3.10 -27.27 -12.95
C PRO A 43 -2.30 -28.50 -13.45
N ASP A 44 -1.32 -28.25 -14.31
CA ASP A 44 -0.34 -29.26 -14.64
C ASP A 44 0.71 -29.40 -13.53
N ALA A 45 1.42 -30.53 -13.49
CA ALA A 45 2.36 -30.84 -12.43
C ALA A 45 3.60 -29.91 -12.44
N THR A 46 4.02 -29.46 -13.64
CA THR A 46 5.17 -28.58 -13.81
C THR A 46 4.86 -27.19 -13.27
N ALA A 47 3.73 -26.61 -13.68
CA ALA A 47 3.30 -25.29 -13.17
C ALA A 47 3.07 -25.29 -11.66
N LEU A 48 2.54 -26.39 -11.08
CA LEU A 48 2.43 -26.53 -9.62
C LEU A 48 3.80 -26.54 -8.92
N ALA A 49 4.78 -27.26 -9.49
CA ALA A 49 6.13 -27.31 -8.93
C ALA A 49 6.82 -25.94 -9.00
N GLU A 50 6.69 -25.23 -10.13
CA GLU A 50 7.21 -23.87 -10.33
C GLU A 50 6.60 -22.88 -9.34
N VAL A 51 5.27 -22.87 -9.21
CA VAL A 51 4.58 -21.99 -8.25
C VAL A 51 5.03 -22.27 -6.83
N ARG A 52 5.10 -23.54 -6.38
CA ARG A 52 5.57 -23.92 -5.03
C ARG A 52 7.01 -23.50 -4.77
N ALA A 53 7.88 -23.61 -5.77
CA ALA A 53 9.28 -23.18 -5.65
C ALA A 53 9.37 -21.66 -5.38
N ILE A 54 8.47 -20.87 -5.96
CA ILE A 54 8.48 -19.41 -5.85
C ILE A 54 7.76 -18.90 -4.59
N ILE A 55 6.56 -19.43 -4.31
CA ILE A 55 5.76 -18.93 -3.18
C ILE A 55 6.06 -19.66 -1.86
N GLY A 56 6.73 -20.80 -1.91
CA GLY A 56 6.99 -21.69 -0.77
C GLY A 56 5.87 -22.71 -0.54
N MET A 57 6.10 -23.58 0.43
CA MET A 57 5.09 -24.57 0.84
C MET A 57 4.05 -23.96 1.77
N PRO A 58 2.78 -24.40 1.72
CA PRO A 58 1.76 -23.92 2.62
C PRO A 58 2.06 -24.26 4.07
N GLY A 59 1.67 -23.39 4.99
CA GLY A 59 1.65 -23.71 6.42
C GLY A 59 0.58 -24.76 6.78
N PRO A 60 0.45 -25.09 8.06
CA PRO A 60 -0.55 -26.08 8.52
C PRO A 60 -1.97 -25.76 8.08
N ASP A 61 -2.34 -24.49 8.04
CA ASP A 61 -3.67 -24.00 7.66
C ASP A 61 -3.80 -23.70 6.15
N GLY A 62 -2.77 -23.99 5.36
CA GLY A 62 -2.70 -23.63 3.95
C GLY A 62 -2.05 -22.26 3.70
N HIS A 63 -2.14 -21.77 2.47
CA HIS A 63 -1.74 -20.42 2.12
C HIS A 63 -2.78 -19.41 2.60
N ARG A 64 -2.32 -18.29 3.17
CA ARG A 64 -3.21 -17.20 3.59
C ARG A 64 -3.73 -16.46 2.35
N ARG A 65 -5.05 -16.26 2.27
CA ARG A 65 -5.70 -15.54 1.16
C ARG A 65 -5.16 -14.12 0.98
N ASP A 66 -4.89 -13.43 2.08
CA ASP A 66 -4.41 -12.06 2.07
C ASP A 66 -3.01 -11.89 1.48
N LEU A 67 -2.29 -12.99 1.20
CA LEU A 67 -1.00 -12.99 0.52
C LEU A 67 -1.12 -13.18 -1.01
N LEU A 68 -2.33 -13.18 -1.57
CA LEU A 68 -2.51 -13.40 -3.01
C LEU A 68 -1.73 -12.39 -3.84
N ILE A 69 -1.79 -11.09 -3.51
CA ILE A 69 -1.08 -10.03 -4.25
C ILE A 69 0.43 -10.19 -4.14
N GLU A 70 0.94 -10.54 -2.96
CA GLU A 70 2.37 -10.83 -2.76
C GLU A 70 2.84 -12.05 -3.56
N TYR A 71 2.01 -13.09 -3.68
CA TYR A 71 2.33 -14.25 -4.50
C TYR A 71 2.29 -13.91 -6.00
N LEU A 72 1.33 -13.08 -6.43
CA LEU A 72 1.29 -12.56 -7.79
C LEU A 72 2.54 -11.73 -8.10
N HIS A 73 3.02 -10.90 -7.17
CA HIS A 73 4.29 -10.19 -7.32
C HIS A 73 5.48 -11.14 -7.48
N ARG A 74 5.60 -12.16 -6.62
CA ARG A 74 6.71 -13.14 -6.73
C ARG A 74 6.72 -13.85 -8.08
N LEU A 75 5.56 -14.28 -8.56
CA LEU A 75 5.43 -14.92 -9.88
C LEU A 75 5.74 -13.93 -11.00
N ASN A 76 5.23 -12.71 -10.94
CA ASN A 76 5.47 -11.67 -11.91
C ASN A 76 6.94 -11.24 -11.97
N ASP A 77 7.57 -11.06 -10.82
CA ASP A 77 8.98 -10.68 -10.72
C ASP A 77 9.90 -11.79 -11.25
N HIS A 78 9.54 -13.07 -11.03
CA HIS A 78 10.32 -14.23 -11.48
C HIS A 78 10.16 -14.51 -13.00
N HIS A 79 8.93 -14.42 -13.51
CA HIS A 79 8.60 -14.79 -14.89
C HIS A 79 8.45 -13.58 -15.82
N HIS A 80 8.60 -12.36 -15.33
CA HIS A 80 8.34 -11.10 -16.06
C HIS A 80 6.93 -11.02 -16.67
N GLY A 81 5.94 -11.61 -15.98
CA GLY A 81 4.53 -11.68 -16.34
C GLY A 81 3.80 -12.78 -15.60
N LEU A 82 2.47 -12.75 -15.64
CA LEU A 82 1.60 -13.75 -15.02
C LEU A 82 1.04 -14.69 -16.11
N PHE A 83 1.61 -15.88 -16.27
CA PHE A 83 1.13 -16.86 -17.23
C PHE A 83 -0.12 -17.59 -16.73
N GLU A 84 -1.07 -17.87 -17.64
CA GLU A 84 -2.35 -18.52 -17.28
C GLU A 84 -2.14 -19.84 -16.54
N ARG A 85 -1.15 -20.68 -16.93
CA ARG A 85 -0.83 -21.94 -16.24
C ARG A 85 -0.44 -21.72 -14.78
N HIS A 86 0.33 -20.65 -14.49
CA HIS A 86 0.73 -20.32 -13.11
C HIS A 86 -0.43 -19.80 -12.29
N LEU A 87 -1.36 -19.00 -12.88
CA LEU A 87 -2.56 -18.56 -12.20
C LEU A 87 -3.48 -19.73 -11.83
N VAL A 88 -3.60 -20.73 -12.72
CA VAL A 88 -4.35 -21.99 -12.44
C VAL A 88 -3.69 -22.76 -11.30
N ALA A 89 -2.35 -22.86 -11.31
CA ALA A 89 -1.60 -23.54 -10.26
C ALA A 89 -1.70 -22.78 -8.91
N LEU A 90 -1.58 -21.46 -8.93
CA LEU A 90 -1.73 -20.61 -7.74
C LEU A 90 -3.13 -20.72 -7.13
N ALA A 91 -4.18 -20.72 -7.98
CA ALA A 91 -5.56 -20.90 -7.52
C ALA A 91 -5.74 -22.26 -6.80
N ALA A 92 -5.16 -23.34 -7.34
CA ALA A 92 -5.20 -24.65 -6.72
C ALA A 92 -4.44 -24.71 -5.39
N GLU A 93 -3.23 -24.13 -5.33
CA GLU A 93 -2.42 -24.06 -4.08
C GLU A 93 -3.10 -23.26 -2.98
N MET A 94 -3.70 -22.12 -3.32
CA MET A 94 -4.40 -21.27 -2.37
C MET A 94 -5.83 -21.72 -2.05
N ARG A 95 -6.33 -22.77 -2.72
CA ARG A 95 -7.72 -23.23 -2.62
C ARG A 95 -8.75 -22.14 -2.95
N LEU A 96 -8.40 -21.26 -3.90
CA LEU A 96 -9.26 -20.23 -4.44
C LEU A 96 -9.83 -20.67 -5.80
N SER A 97 -10.92 -20.06 -6.22
CA SER A 97 -11.39 -20.26 -7.59
C SER A 97 -10.45 -19.56 -8.58
N MET A 98 -10.35 -20.08 -9.81
CA MET A 98 -9.59 -19.42 -10.88
C MET A 98 -10.13 -18.00 -11.15
N ALA A 99 -11.44 -17.80 -11.03
CA ALA A 99 -12.06 -16.49 -11.21
C ALA A 99 -11.56 -15.47 -10.19
N GLU A 100 -11.47 -15.84 -8.90
CA GLU A 100 -10.95 -14.95 -7.85
C GLU A 100 -9.48 -14.57 -8.09
N VAL A 101 -8.64 -15.53 -8.47
CA VAL A 101 -7.22 -15.23 -8.75
C VAL A 101 -7.08 -14.36 -10.00
N TYR A 102 -7.86 -14.65 -11.06
CA TYR A 102 -7.80 -13.91 -12.31
C TYR A 102 -8.34 -12.48 -12.16
N GLU A 103 -9.44 -12.28 -11.41
CA GLU A 103 -9.98 -10.94 -11.18
C GLU A 103 -9.02 -10.04 -10.41
N VAL A 104 -8.27 -10.61 -9.44
CA VAL A 104 -7.23 -9.86 -8.71
C VAL A 104 -6.04 -9.60 -9.62
N ALA A 105 -5.54 -10.61 -10.35
CA ALA A 105 -4.41 -10.46 -11.25
C ALA A 105 -4.66 -9.43 -12.38
N SER A 106 -5.89 -9.36 -12.90
CA SER A 106 -6.24 -8.44 -13.99
C SER A 106 -6.67 -7.05 -13.53
N PHE A 107 -6.95 -6.86 -12.24
CA PHE A 107 -7.34 -5.58 -11.68
C PHE A 107 -6.17 -4.60 -11.54
N TYR A 108 -5.00 -5.10 -11.21
CA TYR A 108 -3.83 -4.29 -10.91
C TYR A 108 -2.95 -4.05 -12.14
N HIS A 109 -2.63 -2.79 -12.41
CA HIS A 109 -1.94 -2.34 -13.63
C HIS A 109 -0.51 -2.89 -13.77
N HIS A 110 0.16 -3.23 -12.67
CA HIS A 110 1.52 -3.76 -12.72
C HIS A 110 1.59 -5.24 -13.09
N PHE A 111 0.47 -5.94 -13.08
CA PHE A 111 0.37 -7.33 -13.49
C PHE A 111 -0.09 -7.42 -14.94
N GLU A 112 0.62 -8.22 -15.74
CA GLU A 112 0.23 -8.50 -17.10
C GLU A 112 -0.02 -10.00 -17.26
N VAL A 113 -1.30 -10.36 -17.44
CA VAL A 113 -1.70 -11.75 -17.67
C VAL A 113 -1.37 -12.14 -19.10
N ARG A 114 -0.58 -13.20 -19.27
CA ARG A 114 -0.05 -13.68 -20.54
C ARG A 114 -0.55 -15.09 -20.85
N LYS A 115 -0.74 -15.36 -22.14
CA LYS A 115 -0.95 -16.71 -22.64
C LYS A 115 0.30 -17.57 -22.42
N ASP A 116 0.11 -18.89 -22.30
CA ASP A 116 1.20 -19.82 -21.98
C ASP A 116 2.28 -19.92 -23.08
N ASP A 117 1.94 -19.58 -24.31
CA ASP A 117 2.81 -19.53 -25.47
C ASP A 117 3.44 -18.15 -25.75
N ALA A 118 3.03 -17.13 -24.98
CA ALA A 118 3.58 -15.79 -25.12
C ALA A 118 5.01 -15.71 -24.58
N ARG A 119 5.86 -14.93 -25.26
CA ARG A 119 7.19 -14.59 -24.75
C ARG A 119 7.08 -13.42 -23.76
N ALA A 120 7.61 -13.59 -22.56
CA ALA A 120 7.76 -12.48 -21.62
C ALA A 120 8.93 -11.57 -22.03
N PRO A 121 8.84 -10.26 -21.80
CA PRO A 121 9.99 -9.37 -21.93
C PRO A 121 11.01 -9.70 -20.83
N LEU A 122 12.29 -9.44 -21.09
CA LEU A 122 13.32 -9.56 -20.06
C LEU A 122 13.27 -8.37 -19.08
N LEU A 123 12.75 -7.23 -19.52
CA LEU A 123 12.67 -6.01 -18.73
C LEU A 123 11.43 -5.21 -19.13
N THR A 124 10.79 -4.57 -18.16
CA THR A 124 9.73 -3.59 -18.41
C THR A 124 10.20 -2.18 -18.03
N VAL A 125 10.09 -1.25 -18.95
CA VAL A 125 10.30 0.20 -18.75
C VAL A 125 8.95 0.90 -18.73
N ARG A 126 8.63 1.61 -17.64
CA ARG A 126 7.42 2.39 -17.50
C ARG A 126 7.74 3.87 -17.54
N VAL A 127 7.34 4.56 -18.61
CA VAL A 127 7.52 6.02 -18.77
C VAL A 127 6.28 6.70 -18.22
N CYS A 128 6.44 7.57 -17.23
CA CYS A 128 5.34 8.33 -16.66
C CYS A 128 4.78 9.32 -17.68
N THR A 129 3.46 9.24 -17.92
CA THR A 129 2.73 10.14 -18.82
C THR A 129 1.74 11.05 -18.09
N SER A 130 1.90 11.23 -16.78
CA SER A 130 1.12 12.20 -16.00
C SER A 130 1.56 13.65 -16.27
N LEU A 131 0.71 14.59 -15.86
CA LEU A 131 0.77 16.01 -16.25
C LEU A 131 2.16 16.64 -16.18
N SER A 132 2.87 16.52 -15.05
CA SER A 132 4.23 17.12 -14.92
C SER A 132 5.20 16.52 -15.93
N CYS A 133 5.13 15.21 -16.18
CA CYS A 133 5.97 14.54 -17.15
C CYS A 133 5.57 14.86 -18.60
N GLN A 134 4.26 14.98 -18.89
CA GLN A 134 3.81 15.45 -20.22
C GLN A 134 4.31 16.84 -20.53
N LEU A 135 4.20 17.77 -19.57
CA LEU A 135 4.74 19.14 -19.72
C LEU A 135 6.26 19.18 -19.91
N ALA A 136 6.95 18.10 -19.49
CA ALA A 136 8.40 17.92 -19.64
C ALA A 136 8.78 17.06 -20.87
N GLY A 137 7.81 16.70 -21.75
CA GLY A 137 8.08 16.00 -23.00
C GLY A 137 8.01 14.47 -22.92
N ALA A 138 7.27 13.90 -21.95
CA ALA A 138 7.20 12.46 -21.76
C ALA A 138 6.64 11.68 -22.97
N ASP A 139 5.74 12.27 -23.78
CA ASP A 139 5.20 11.61 -24.95
C ASP A 139 6.27 11.38 -26.03
N ALA A 140 7.15 12.38 -26.24
CA ALA A 140 8.31 12.24 -27.13
C ALA A 140 9.33 11.23 -26.59
N LEU A 141 9.57 11.24 -25.27
CA LEU A 141 10.43 10.27 -24.60
C LEU A 141 9.90 8.85 -24.75
N LEU A 142 8.61 8.64 -24.56
CA LEU A 142 7.96 7.33 -24.71
C LEU A 142 8.09 6.79 -26.14
N ALA A 143 7.84 7.63 -27.15
CA ALA A 143 7.99 7.27 -28.55
C ALA A 143 9.45 6.89 -28.85
N ARG A 144 10.39 7.71 -28.43
CA ARG A 144 11.83 7.48 -28.67
C ARG A 144 12.36 6.26 -27.93
N ALA A 145 11.91 6.01 -26.71
CA ALA A 145 12.26 4.80 -25.96
C ALA A 145 11.80 3.52 -26.68
N ARG A 146 10.60 3.51 -27.27
CA ARG A 146 10.08 2.38 -28.05
C ARG A 146 10.88 2.10 -29.32
N GLU A 147 11.48 3.13 -29.93
CA GLU A 147 12.34 2.99 -31.09
C GLU A 147 13.74 2.42 -30.75
N LEU A 148 14.30 2.85 -29.61
CA LEU A 148 15.68 2.53 -29.23
C LEU A 148 15.83 1.25 -28.43
N LEU A 149 14.83 0.91 -27.59
CA LEU A 149 14.86 -0.31 -26.79
C LEU A 149 14.36 -1.49 -27.60
N GLY A 150 15.18 -2.53 -27.66
CA GLY A 150 14.91 -3.73 -28.48
C GLY A 150 13.67 -4.51 -28.03
N ALA A 151 13.30 -5.51 -28.81
CA ALA A 151 12.10 -6.35 -28.61
C ALA A 151 12.05 -7.10 -27.26
N GLU A 152 13.17 -7.21 -26.56
CA GLU A 152 13.27 -7.85 -25.25
C GLU A 152 12.89 -6.91 -24.09
N VAL A 153 12.75 -5.61 -24.37
CA VAL A 153 12.35 -4.59 -23.41
C VAL A 153 10.96 -4.09 -23.74
N GLN A 154 10.03 -4.29 -22.83
CA GLN A 154 8.67 -3.76 -22.96
C GLN A 154 8.61 -2.32 -22.48
N VAL A 155 8.18 -1.39 -23.35
CA VAL A 155 8.04 0.04 -23.00
C VAL A 155 6.57 0.42 -22.89
N LEU A 156 6.14 0.76 -21.68
CA LEU A 156 4.77 1.10 -21.34
C LEU A 156 4.64 2.56 -20.92
N ALA A 157 3.49 3.17 -21.28
CA ALA A 157 3.03 4.37 -20.61
C ALA A 157 2.58 4.02 -19.18
N ALA A 158 2.88 4.86 -18.22
CA ALA A 158 2.48 4.65 -16.83
C ALA A 158 1.78 5.89 -16.24
N PRO A 159 0.86 5.71 -15.28
CA PRO A 159 0.37 6.80 -14.46
C PRO A 159 1.52 7.43 -13.62
N CYS A 160 1.19 8.39 -12.76
CA CYS A 160 2.21 9.06 -11.95
C CYS A 160 3.00 8.07 -11.09
N ILE A 161 4.32 8.09 -11.24
CA ILE A 161 5.26 7.28 -10.46
C ILE A 161 5.86 8.03 -9.25
N GLY A 162 5.27 9.18 -8.88
CA GLY A 162 5.66 9.95 -7.71
C GLY A 162 7.03 10.64 -7.78
N ARG A 163 7.50 11.01 -9.00
CA ARG A 163 8.76 11.74 -9.24
C ARG A 163 8.55 13.04 -10.03
N CYS A 164 7.44 13.75 -9.73
CA CYS A 164 7.00 14.90 -10.52
C CYS A 164 8.00 16.08 -10.48
N GLU A 165 8.78 16.21 -9.42
CA GLU A 165 9.85 17.21 -9.30
C GLU A 165 11.08 16.88 -10.17
N GLN A 166 11.16 15.65 -10.67
CA GLN A 166 12.23 15.14 -11.53
C GLN A 166 11.71 14.80 -12.94
N ALA A 167 10.62 15.46 -13.35
CA ALA A 167 10.01 15.20 -14.65
C ALA A 167 10.94 15.55 -15.84
N PRO A 168 10.92 14.77 -16.97
CA PRO A 168 10.17 13.54 -17.12
C PRO A 168 10.81 12.38 -16.36
N ALA A 169 10.00 11.40 -15.95
CA ALA A 169 10.47 10.31 -15.11
C ALA A 169 9.99 8.94 -15.63
N ALA A 170 10.77 7.91 -15.33
CA ALA A 170 10.48 6.53 -15.69
C ALA A 170 10.89 5.54 -14.60
N LEU A 171 10.34 4.31 -14.68
CA LEU A 171 10.83 3.14 -13.95
C LEU A 171 11.47 2.17 -14.94
N VAL A 172 12.68 1.74 -14.66
CA VAL A 172 13.39 0.69 -15.40
C VAL A 172 13.45 -0.54 -14.49
N GLY A 173 12.57 -1.51 -14.73
CA GLY A 173 12.33 -2.59 -13.79
C GLY A 173 11.90 -2.05 -12.42
N GLN A 174 12.73 -2.31 -11.40
CA GLN A 174 12.53 -1.84 -10.02
C GLN A 174 13.47 -0.65 -9.67
N ARG A 175 13.78 0.21 -10.64
CA ARG A 175 14.65 1.37 -10.44
C ARG A 175 14.02 2.65 -10.99
N GLY A 176 13.87 3.67 -10.12
CA GLY A 176 13.37 4.97 -10.52
C GLY A 176 14.43 5.81 -11.24
N LEU A 177 14.06 6.43 -12.37
CA LEU A 177 14.88 7.35 -13.14
C LEU A 177 14.17 8.70 -13.28
N GLY A 178 14.73 9.73 -12.66
CA GLY A 178 14.29 11.13 -12.83
C GLY A 178 15.06 11.83 -13.93
N GLN A 179 14.50 12.93 -14.48
CA GLN A 179 15.07 13.72 -15.61
C GLN A 179 15.46 12.79 -16.77
N ALA A 180 14.58 11.82 -17.05
CA ALA A 180 14.84 10.74 -17.98
C ALA A 180 15.02 11.25 -19.41
N THR A 181 16.10 10.83 -20.06
CA THR A 181 16.31 10.96 -21.51
C THR A 181 16.27 9.60 -22.16
N ALA A 182 16.15 9.55 -23.47
CA ALA A 182 16.13 8.28 -24.21
C ALA A 182 17.46 7.52 -24.04
N GLU A 183 18.57 8.24 -24.03
CA GLU A 183 19.92 7.68 -23.85
C GLU A 183 20.09 7.11 -22.43
N ALA A 184 19.63 7.85 -21.40
CA ALA A 184 19.66 7.37 -20.02
C ALA A 184 18.78 6.13 -19.81
N LEU A 185 17.63 6.04 -20.50
CA LEU A 185 16.78 4.84 -20.48
C LEU A 185 17.49 3.64 -21.11
N VAL A 186 18.19 3.82 -22.25
CA VAL A 186 18.97 2.74 -22.89
C VAL A 186 20.09 2.27 -21.96
N GLU A 187 20.84 3.20 -21.36
CA GLU A 187 21.92 2.85 -20.44
C GLU A 187 21.40 2.10 -19.21
N ALA A 188 20.35 2.63 -18.56
CA ALA A 188 19.73 2.00 -17.38
C ALA A 188 19.15 0.61 -17.72
N SER A 189 18.58 0.45 -18.92
CA SER A 189 18.05 -0.85 -19.38
C SER A 189 19.17 -1.87 -19.61
N ASN A 190 20.27 -1.46 -20.23
CA ASN A 190 21.45 -2.33 -20.41
C ASN A 190 22.04 -2.75 -19.06
N GLN A 191 22.16 -1.83 -18.12
CA GLN A 191 22.60 -2.13 -16.76
C GLN A 191 21.67 -3.13 -16.06
N ALA A 192 20.35 -2.94 -16.20
CA ALA A 192 19.35 -3.82 -15.59
C ALA A 192 19.34 -5.24 -16.19
N LEU A 193 19.64 -5.38 -17.47
CA LEU A 193 19.72 -6.67 -18.16
C LEU A 193 21.02 -7.45 -17.85
N THR A 194 22.08 -6.74 -17.44
CA THR A 194 23.40 -7.36 -17.17
C THR A 194 23.66 -7.65 -15.69
N GLN A 195 22.93 -7.02 -14.78
CA GLN A 195 23.10 -7.20 -13.34
C GLN A 195 22.12 -8.26 -12.80
N GLU A 196 22.64 -9.35 -12.25
CA GLU A 196 21.86 -10.26 -11.42
C GLU A 196 21.41 -9.52 -10.15
N GLY A 197 20.08 -9.38 -9.98
CA GLY A 197 19.47 -8.73 -8.83
C GLY A 197 19.15 -7.24 -9.05
N ASN A 198 18.00 -6.99 -9.60
CA ASN A 198 17.45 -5.66 -9.87
C ASN A 198 16.87 -4.98 -8.61
N ALA A 199 17.31 -5.39 -7.41
CA ALA A 199 16.83 -4.80 -6.16
C ALA A 199 17.51 -3.43 -5.96
N PRO A 200 16.74 -2.37 -5.75
CA PRO A 200 17.31 -1.07 -5.46
C PRO A 200 18.04 -1.12 -4.12
N ALA A 201 19.33 -0.82 -4.12
CA ALA A 201 20.04 -0.48 -2.89
C ALA A 201 19.71 0.99 -2.58
N ALA A 202 18.97 1.21 -1.52
CA ALA A 202 18.67 2.57 -1.06
C ALA A 202 18.86 2.66 0.44
N ILE A 203 19.56 3.70 0.86
CA ILE A 203 19.81 4.02 2.27
C ILE A 203 19.12 5.35 2.55
N ALA A 204 18.39 5.42 3.66
CA ALA A 204 17.82 6.67 4.14
C ALA A 204 18.94 7.68 4.47
N LYS A 205 18.66 8.97 4.33
CA LYS A 205 19.62 10.04 4.65
C LYS A 205 20.00 10.04 6.14
N ILE A 206 19.04 9.72 7.02
CA ILE A 206 19.27 9.48 8.44
C ILE A 206 19.15 7.97 8.65
N ALA A 207 20.29 7.32 8.97
CA ALA A 207 20.34 5.91 9.24
C ALA A 207 19.83 5.58 10.66
N PHE A 208 19.59 4.30 10.94
CA PHE A 208 19.08 3.84 12.23
C PHE A 208 19.97 4.29 13.40
N ASP A 209 21.29 4.06 13.30
CA ASP A 209 22.23 4.41 14.37
C ASP A 209 22.29 5.90 14.63
N ASP A 210 22.29 6.74 13.58
CA ASP A 210 22.25 8.20 13.70
C ASP A 210 20.97 8.66 14.40
N TYR A 211 19.83 8.06 14.06
CA TYR A 211 18.56 8.37 14.68
C TYR A 211 18.52 8.01 16.16
N VAL A 212 19.02 6.82 16.53
CA VAL A 212 19.11 6.37 17.92
C VAL A 212 20.07 7.23 18.73
N GLN A 213 21.26 7.57 18.18
CA GLN A 213 22.21 8.45 18.84
C GLN A 213 21.66 9.86 19.10
N ALA A 214 20.78 10.35 18.23
CA ALA A 214 20.07 11.60 18.41
C ALA A 214 18.87 11.51 19.38
N GLY A 215 18.74 10.43 20.14
CA GLY A 215 17.66 10.21 21.11
C GLY A 215 16.38 9.63 20.51
N GLY A 216 16.44 9.11 19.29
CA GLY A 216 15.31 8.45 18.64
C GLY A 216 14.83 7.22 19.40
N TYR A 217 13.53 6.95 19.30
CA TYR A 217 12.77 5.90 19.98
C TYR A 217 12.69 6.00 21.51
N ALA A 218 13.39 6.96 22.15
CA ALA A 218 13.31 7.14 23.59
C ALA A 218 11.88 7.50 24.06
N LEU A 219 11.18 8.31 23.27
CA LEU A 219 9.80 8.67 23.58
C LEU A 219 8.85 7.47 23.44
N ALA A 220 8.99 6.67 22.40
CA ALA A 220 8.20 5.45 22.23
C ALA A 220 8.39 4.47 23.39
N GLN A 221 9.64 4.31 23.85
CA GLN A 221 9.96 3.52 25.05
C GLN A 221 9.35 4.10 26.32
N ALA A 222 9.39 5.42 26.52
CA ALA A 222 8.78 6.10 27.66
C ALA A 222 7.25 5.90 27.69
N VAL A 223 6.59 5.98 26.53
CA VAL A 223 5.16 5.67 26.40
C VAL A 223 4.85 4.23 26.79
N ALA A 224 5.67 3.28 26.31
CA ALA A 224 5.47 1.85 26.61
C ALA A 224 5.68 1.52 28.10
N ARG A 225 6.59 2.23 28.77
CA ARG A 225 6.77 2.11 30.23
C ARG A 225 5.70 2.83 31.07
N GLY A 226 4.73 3.50 30.42
CA GLY A 226 3.67 4.25 31.11
C GLY A 226 4.15 5.58 31.71
N GLU A 227 5.31 6.10 31.34
CA GLU A 227 5.84 7.40 31.77
C GLU A 227 5.08 8.58 31.12
N ARG A 228 4.35 8.29 30.07
CA ARG A 228 3.44 9.19 29.36
C ARG A 228 2.06 8.56 29.30
N ASP A 229 1.10 9.21 29.94
CA ASP A 229 -0.29 8.75 29.93
C ASP A 229 -0.93 8.89 28.56
N ALA A 230 -1.67 7.85 28.15
CA ALA A 230 -2.32 7.81 26.84
C ALA A 230 -3.33 8.94 26.64
N GLU A 231 -4.08 9.31 27.71
CA GLU A 231 -5.06 10.41 27.63
C GLU A 231 -4.37 11.76 27.47
N SER A 232 -3.24 11.97 28.13
CA SER A 232 -2.40 13.16 27.96
C SER A 232 -1.85 13.26 26.53
N ILE A 233 -1.45 12.13 25.93
CA ILE A 233 -1.00 12.10 24.52
C ILE A 233 -2.14 12.48 23.57
N LEU A 234 -3.33 11.89 23.76
CA LEU A 234 -4.51 12.21 22.96
C LEU A 234 -4.89 13.68 23.04
N ALA A 235 -4.93 14.24 24.27
CA ALA A 235 -5.22 15.64 24.49
C ALA A 235 -4.16 16.55 23.83
N THR A 236 -2.87 16.19 23.89
CA THR A 236 -1.79 16.96 23.25
C THR A 236 -1.96 16.99 21.74
N LEU A 237 -2.28 15.86 21.10
CA LEU A 237 -2.51 15.79 19.65
C LEU A 237 -3.77 16.55 19.21
N GLU A 238 -4.83 16.55 20.03
CA GLU A 238 -6.04 17.34 19.80
C GLU A 238 -5.75 18.84 19.90
N HIS A 239 -5.04 19.27 20.96
CA HIS A 239 -4.65 20.67 21.17
C HIS A 239 -3.70 21.17 20.06
N ALA A 240 -2.75 20.36 19.62
CA ALA A 240 -1.87 20.68 18.52
C ALA A 240 -2.62 20.93 17.18
N GLY A 241 -3.86 20.48 17.10
CA GLY A 241 -4.65 20.58 15.88
C GLY A 241 -4.13 19.68 14.76
N LEU A 242 -3.41 18.59 15.10
CA LEU A 242 -2.92 17.63 14.08
C LEU A 242 -4.11 16.94 13.43
N ARG A 243 -4.16 17.04 12.10
CA ARG A 243 -5.16 16.39 11.26
C ARG A 243 -4.52 15.36 10.37
N GLY A 244 -5.31 14.41 9.86
CA GLY A 244 -4.87 13.46 8.85
C GLY A 244 -4.29 14.19 7.62
N LEU A 245 -3.08 13.82 7.23
CA LEU A 245 -2.32 14.46 6.15
C LEU A 245 -2.37 13.66 4.83
N GLY A 246 -3.29 12.69 4.75
CA GLY A 246 -3.59 11.93 3.52
C GLY A 246 -4.74 12.52 2.68
N GLY A 247 -5.27 13.71 3.04
CA GLY A 247 -6.34 14.39 2.27
C GLY A 247 -7.60 14.68 3.07
N ALA A 248 -8.21 13.72 3.75
CA ALA A 248 -9.49 13.87 4.45
C ALA A 248 -9.46 14.82 5.67
N GLY A 249 -8.30 15.04 6.28
CA GLY A 249 -8.13 16.04 7.33
C GLY A 249 -8.87 15.75 8.63
N PHE A 250 -9.21 14.51 8.95
CA PHE A 250 -9.87 14.17 10.22
C PHE A 250 -8.93 14.41 11.42
N PRO A 251 -9.40 14.95 12.55
CA PRO A 251 -8.56 15.19 13.72
C PRO A 251 -7.91 13.91 14.26
N THR A 252 -6.58 13.90 14.37
CA THR A 252 -5.80 12.69 14.68
C THR A 252 -6.09 12.16 16.08
N GLY A 253 -6.04 12.97 17.11
CA GLY A 253 -6.32 12.55 18.49
C GLY A 253 -7.73 11.96 18.63
N ARG A 254 -8.74 12.60 18.02
CA ARG A 254 -10.11 12.09 17.99
C ARG A 254 -10.21 10.74 17.26
N LYS A 255 -9.48 10.55 16.13
CA LYS A 255 -9.46 9.27 15.42
C LYS A 255 -8.90 8.15 16.31
N TRP A 256 -7.80 8.43 17.04
CA TRP A 256 -7.20 7.48 17.96
C TRP A 256 -8.15 7.11 19.09
N ARG A 257 -8.84 8.09 19.67
CA ARG A 257 -9.84 7.87 20.73
C ARG A 257 -10.96 6.96 20.27
N ILE A 258 -11.54 7.23 19.11
CA ILE A 258 -12.62 6.43 18.52
C ILE A 258 -12.19 4.96 18.34
N VAL A 259 -10.99 4.72 17.84
CA VAL A 259 -10.51 3.34 17.64
C VAL A 259 -10.14 2.68 18.97
N ARG A 260 -9.56 3.44 19.91
CA ARG A 260 -9.21 2.94 21.26
C ARG A 260 -10.43 2.48 22.05
N GLU A 261 -11.59 3.04 21.81
CA GLU A 261 -12.88 2.65 22.45
C GLU A 261 -13.46 1.36 21.86
N GLN A 262 -12.97 0.89 20.69
CA GLN A 262 -13.45 -0.34 20.07
C GLN A 262 -12.89 -1.58 20.76
N PRO A 263 -13.56 -2.75 20.63
CA PRO A 263 -13.07 -4.02 21.19
C PRO A 263 -11.72 -4.45 20.58
N LEU A 264 -10.94 -5.19 21.37
CA LEU A 264 -9.71 -5.83 20.92
C LEU A 264 -10.03 -7.10 20.07
N PRO A 265 -9.12 -7.54 19.19
CA PRO A 265 -7.88 -6.90 18.79
C PRO A 265 -8.13 -5.74 17.82
N ARG A 266 -7.29 -4.70 17.88
CA ARG A 266 -7.30 -3.55 16.97
C ARG A 266 -6.09 -3.59 16.06
N TYR A 267 -6.23 -3.06 14.83
CA TYR A 267 -5.16 -3.03 13.85
C TYR A 267 -4.82 -1.60 13.45
N LEU A 268 -3.61 -1.42 12.89
CA LEU A 268 -3.18 -0.17 12.27
C LEU A 268 -2.85 -0.44 10.81
N ALA A 269 -3.42 0.34 9.92
CA ALA A 269 -3.08 0.38 8.50
C ALA A 269 -2.42 1.72 8.19
N VAL A 270 -1.19 1.68 7.67
CA VAL A 270 -0.48 2.87 7.21
C VAL A 270 -0.58 2.97 5.71
N ASN A 271 -1.13 4.08 5.26
CA ASN A 271 -1.36 4.36 3.86
C ASN A 271 -0.15 5.13 3.29
N ILE A 272 0.61 4.47 2.42
CA ILE A 272 1.68 5.05 1.60
C ILE A 272 1.41 4.71 0.11
N ASP A 273 0.14 4.62 -0.27
CA ASP A 273 -0.27 4.54 -1.67
C ASP A 273 -0.46 5.94 -2.24
N GLU A 274 0.64 6.68 -2.33
CA GLU A 274 0.71 8.07 -2.77
C GLU A 274 0.56 8.15 -4.30
N GLY A 275 -0.63 7.79 -4.80
CA GLY A 275 -0.93 7.67 -6.23
C GLY A 275 -1.37 8.96 -6.91
N GLU A 276 -1.74 10.01 -6.16
CA GLU A 276 -2.23 11.27 -6.72
C GLU A 276 -1.16 11.97 -7.55
N PRO A 277 -1.44 12.31 -8.83
CA PRO A 277 -0.48 13.03 -9.68
C PRO A 277 -0.04 14.36 -9.05
N GLY A 278 1.28 14.56 -8.96
CA GLY A 278 1.86 15.74 -8.32
C GLY A 278 2.17 15.58 -6.85
N THR A 279 1.83 14.44 -6.23
CA THR A 279 2.10 14.16 -4.81
C THR A 279 3.24 13.16 -4.67
N PHE A 280 4.26 13.50 -3.87
CA PHE A 280 5.48 12.70 -3.63
C PHE A 280 6.14 13.01 -2.28
N LYS A 281 5.37 13.52 -1.32
CA LYS A 281 5.85 13.88 0.03
C LYS A 281 6.20 12.65 0.89
N ASP A 282 5.44 11.55 0.76
CA ASP A 282 5.67 10.35 1.57
C ASP A 282 6.99 9.67 1.15
N ARG A 283 7.30 9.62 -0.17
CA ARG A 283 8.60 9.21 -0.67
C ARG A 283 9.72 10.08 -0.08
N TRP A 284 9.54 11.40 -0.08
CA TRP A 284 10.52 12.35 0.43
C TRP A 284 10.84 12.12 1.91
N TYR A 285 9.85 11.80 2.74
CA TYR A 285 10.06 11.47 4.16
C TYR A 285 10.80 10.14 4.32
N LEU A 286 10.41 9.11 3.59
CA LEU A 286 11.04 7.79 3.67
C LEU A 286 12.51 7.83 3.24
N GLU A 287 12.83 8.54 2.18
CA GLU A 287 14.21 8.71 1.71
C GLU A 287 15.10 9.50 2.69
N ARG A 288 14.51 10.26 3.61
CA ARG A 288 15.24 11.11 4.56
C ARG A 288 15.30 10.56 5.96
N ASP A 289 14.14 10.30 6.58
CA ASP A 289 14.04 9.93 7.99
C ASP A 289 12.85 8.98 8.21
N PRO A 290 12.99 7.70 7.83
CA PRO A 290 11.94 6.71 8.02
C PRO A 290 11.69 6.41 9.50
N HIS A 291 12.71 6.62 10.35
CA HIS A 291 12.66 6.24 11.76
C HIS A 291 11.74 7.14 12.58
N ARG A 292 11.63 8.42 12.21
CA ARG A 292 10.68 9.34 12.84
C ARG A 292 9.22 8.92 12.61
N PHE A 293 8.92 8.48 11.39
CA PHE A 293 7.62 7.90 11.07
C PHE A 293 7.38 6.61 11.87
N LEU A 294 8.36 5.71 11.92
CA LEU A 294 8.27 4.45 12.67
C LEU A 294 8.13 4.68 14.18
N GLU A 295 8.80 5.67 14.76
CA GLU A 295 8.59 6.03 16.17
C GLU A 295 7.17 6.53 16.42
N GLY A 296 6.63 7.40 15.55
CA GLY A 296 5.23 7.83 15.63
C GLY A 296 4.22 6.68 15.48
N LEU A 297 4.53 5.70 14.62
CA LEU A 297 3.77 4.46 14.48
C LEU A 297 3.77 3.64 15.78
N LEU A 298 4.93 3.45 16.41
CA LEU A 298 5.05 2.73 17.68
C LEU A 298 4.26 3.40 18.79
N ILE A 299 4.34 4.74 18.89
CA ILE A 299 3.55 5.52 19.85
C ILE A 299 2.04 5.33 19.60
N ALA A 300 1.61 5.42 18.33
CA ALA A 300 0.20 5.20 17.98
C ALA A 300 -0.26 3.78 18.35
N ALA A 301 0.58 2.79 18.08
CA ALA A 301 0.30 1.39 18.40
C ALA A 301 0.12 1.17 19.91
N GLN A 302 0.98 1.75 20.74
CA GLN A 302 0.89 1.66 22.21
C GLN A 302 -0.36 2.38 22.74
N VAL A 303 -0.59 3.63 22.33
CA VAL A 303 -1.70 4.44 22.81
C VAL A 303 -3.05 3.84 22.45
N VAL A 304 -3.20 3.31 21.25
CA VAL A 304 -4.46 2.74 20.73
C VAL A 304 -4.62 1.28 21.14
N GLY A 305 -3.55 0.58 21.53
CA GLY A 305 -3.56 -0.85 21.83
C GLY A 305 -3.67 -1.71 20.57
N VAL A 306 -2.81 -1.44 19.60
CA VAL A 306 -2.75 -2.13 18.32
C VAL A 306 -1.99 -3.44 18.45
N SER A 307 -2.54 -4.53 17.94
CA SER A 307 -1.91 -5.85 17.94
C SER A 307 -1.20 -6.19 16.62
N ARG A 308 -1.61 -5.58 15.50
CA ARG A 308 -1.02 -5.80 14.18
C ARG A 308 -0.96 -4.52 13.37
N VAL A 309 0.13 -4.36 12.62
CA VAL A 309 0.38 -3.23 11.73
C VAL A 309 0.53 -3.72 10.29
N TYR A 310 -0.11 -3.03 9.36
CA TYR A 310 0.05 -3.22 7.93
C TYR A 310 0.52 -1.90 7.33
N ILE A 311 1.72 -1.88 6.77
CA ILE A 311 2.27 -0.73 6.05
C ILE A 311 2.06 -1.00 4.56
N TYR A 312 1.14 -0.28 3.92
CA TYR A 312 0.84 -0.44 2.50
C TYR A 312 1.63 0.61 1.71
N LEU A 313 2.59 0.13 0.92
CA LEU A 313 3.47 0.95 0.10
C LEU A 313 3.21 0.69 -1.38
N ARG A 314 2.99 1.75 -2.16
CA ARG A 314 2.85 1.63 -3.61
C ARG A 314 4.09 0.98 -4.26
N ASP A 315 3.86 0.22 -5.31
CA ASP A 315 4.93 -0.53 -6.00
C ASP A 315 5.96 0.37 -6.70
N GLU A 316 5.55 1.57 -7.10
CA GLU A 316 6.39 2.56 -7.79
C GLU A 316 7.48 3.18 -6.91
N TYR A 317 7.54 2.81 -5.61
CA TYR A 317 8.56 3.25 -4.66
C TYR A 317 9.47 2.10 -4.20
N PRO A 318 10.18 1.42 -5.13
CA PRO A 318 11.01 0.26 -4.78
C PRO A 318 12.17 0.63 -3.85
N GLU A 319 12.75 1.83 -3.97
CA GLU A 319 13.80 2.32 -3.09
C GLU A 319 13.27 2.51 -1.66
N CYS A 320 12.07 3.09 -1.52
CA CYS A 320 11.42 3.23 -0.20
C CYS A 320 11.08 1.88 0.42
N ARG A 321 10.73 0.89 -0.41
CA ARG A 321 10.49 -0.48 0.06
C ARG A 321 11.76 -1.08 0.67
N ALA A 322 12.91 -0.91 0.02
CA ALA A 322 14.20 -1.37 0.55
C ALA A 322 14.54 -0.67 1.88
N ILE A 323 14.36 0.65 1.96
CA ILE A 323 14.57 1.46 3.17
C ILE A 323 13.67 0.95 4.32
N LEU A 324 12.36 0.80 4.09
CA LEU A 324 11.44 0.33 5.13
C LEU A 324 11.72 -1.10 5.56
N THR A 325 12.09 -1.97 4.62
CA THR A 325 12.46 -3.36 4.94
C THR A 325 13.66 -3.37 5.88
N GLN A 326 14.72 -2.60 5.58
CA GLN A 326 15.89 -2.50 6.44
C GLN A 326 15.54 -1.90 7.80
N ALA A 327 14.79 -0.80 7.83
CA ALA A 327 14.41 -0.15 9.09
C ALA A 327 13.57 -1.07 10.02
N LEU A 328 12.70 -1.90 9.45
CA LEU A 328 11.95 -2.91 10.22
C LEU A 328 12.86 -4.03 10.73
N VAL A 329 13.89 -4.45 9.97
CA VAL A 329 14.91 -5.42 10.41
C VAL A 329 15.69 -4.84 11.58
N ASP A 330 16.13 -3.59 11.51
CA ASP A 330 16.90 -2.92 12.57
C ASP A 330 16.08 -2.82 13.87
N LEU A 331 14.79 -2.47 13.78
CA LEU A 331 13.88 -2.48 14.94
C LEU A 331 13.72 -3.87 15.55
N GLN A 332 13.54 -4.90 14.72
CA GLN A 332 13.40 -6.29 15.18
C GLN A 332 14.68 -6.85 15.80
N ALA A 333 15.84 -6.39 15.33
CA ALA A 333 17.15 -6.81 15.85
C ALA A 333 17.51 -6.13 17.18
N THR A 334 16.88 -4.98 17.52
CA THR A 334 17.26 -4.16 18.67
C THR A 334 16.43 -4.52 19.91
N PRO A 335 17.05 -5.06 20.98
CA PRO A 335 16.37 -5.29 22.26
C PRO A 335 15.76 -3.99 22.82
N GLY A 336 14.57 -4.08 23.39
CA GLY A 336 13.82 -2.92 23.89
C GLY A 336 13.02 -2.16 22.83
N LEU A 337 13.33 -2.31 21.54
CA LEU A 337 12.51 -1.82 20.43
C LEU A 337 11.67 -2.93 19.80
N ARG A 338 12.26 -4.11 19.69
CA ARG A 338 11.53 -5.31 19.19
C ARG A 338 10.25 -5.59 19.97
N GLU A 339 10.29 -5.42 21.29
CA GLU A 339 9.16 -5.65 22.18
C GLU A 339 8.04 -4.60 22.01
N LEU A 340 8.37 -3.43 21.47
CA LEU A 340 7.41 -2.37 21.17
C LEU A 340 6.72 -2.55 19.81
N LEU A 341 7.37 -3.29 18.91
CA LEU A 341 6.88 -3.46 17.54
C LEU A 341 5.79 -4.54 17.50
N PRO A 342 4.53 -4.20 17.23
CA PRO A 342 3.50 -5.22 16.99
C PRO A 342 3.86 -6.10 15.79
N GLU A 343 3.14 -7.21 15.59
CA GLU A 343 3.25 -7.96 14.35
C GLU A 343 3.06 -7.02 13.15
N THR A 344 4.17 -6.71 12.45
CA THR A 344 4.19 -5.72 11.38
C THR A 344 4.45 -6.37 10.04
N GLN A 345 3.63 -6.03 9.04
CA GLN A 345 3.74 -6.53 7.69
C GLN A 345 3.83 -5.35 6.71
N LEU A 346 4.90 -5.34 5.91
CA LEU A 346 5.00 -4.45 4.75
C LEU A 346 4.27 -5.09 3.58
N ARG A 347 3.29 -4.38 3.02
CA ARG A 347 2.46 -4.80 1.89
C ARG A 347 2.81 -3.98 0.67
N ARG A 348 3.00 -4.67 -0.45
CA ARG A 348 3.35 -4.06 -1.73
C ARG A 348 2.08 -3.80 -2.54
N GLY A 349 1.81 -2.54 -2.89
CA GLY A 349 0.79 -2.19 -3.88
C GLY A 349 1.12 -2.77 -5.26
N ALA A 350 0.21 -2.68 -6.21
CA ALA A 350 0.41 -3.25 -7.55
C ALA A 350 -0.08 -2.33 -8.69
N GLY A 351 0.00 -1.01 -8.48
CA GLY A 351 -0.33 -0.02 -9.50
C GLY A 351 -1.81 0.26 -9.66
N ALA A 352 -2.57 0.41 -8.58
CA ALA A 352 -3.97 0.82 -8.60
C ALA A 352 -4.17 2.09 -7.76
N TYR A 353 -4.41 3.23 -8.42
CA TYR A 353 -4.66 4.53 -7.78
C TYR A 353 -5.73 4.47 -6.69
N ILE A 354 -6.81 3.68 -6.92
CA ILE A 354 -7.92 3.57 -5.98
C ILE A 354 -7.52 3.01 -4.62
N CYS A 355 -6.39 2.29 -4.52
CA CYS A 355 -5.89 1.77 -3.25
C CYS A 355 -5.35 2.86 -2.31
N GLY A 356 -5.25 4.11 -2.76
CA GLY A 356 -5.07 5.28 -1.89
C GLY A 356 -6.32 5.63 -1.06
N GLU A 357 -7.52 5.17 -1.45
CA GLU A 357 -8.73 5.25 -0.64
C GLU A 357 -8.66 4.22 0.50
N GLU A 358 -8.99 4.65 1.73
CA GLU A 358 -8.75 3.84 2.95
C GLU A 358 -9.36 2.43 2.88
N SER A 359 -10.60 2.28 2.42
CA SER A 359 -11.28 0.99 2.40
C SER A 359 -10.85 0.10 1.22
N ALA A 360 -10.50 0.70 0.08
CA ALA A 360 -9.93 -0.01 -1.07
C ALA A 360 -8.53 -0.56 -0.75
N MET A 361 -7.72 0.20 0.00
CA MET A 361 -6.44 -0.29 0.53
C MET A 361 -6.64 -1.52 1.43
N LEU A 362 -7.66 -1.50 2.30
CA LEU A 362 -7.97 -2.65 3.16
C LEU A 362 -8.35 -3.89 2.33
N GLU A 363 -9.18 -3.73 1.28
CA GLU A 363 -9.52 -4.85 0.38
C GLU A 363 -8.27 -5.41 -0.31
N SER A 364 -7.36 -4.54 -0.73
CA SER A 364 -6.07 -4.95 -1.31
C SER A 364 -5.20 -5.72 -0.31
N ILE A 365 -5.06 -5.24 0.93
CA ILE A 365 -4.34 -5.94 2.00
C ILE A 365 -4.97 -7.32 2.28
N GLU A 366 -6.29 -7.47 2.13
CA GLU A 366 -7.01 -8.73 2.28
C GLU A 366 -6.88 -9.68 1.06
N GLY A 367 -6.06 -9.32 0.06
CA GLY A 367 -5.82 -10.14 -1.13
C GLY A 367 -6.95 -10.12 -2.14
N LYS A 368 -7.65 -9.00 -2.26
CA LYS A 368 -8.79 -8.80 -3.16
C LYS A 368 -8.52 -7.63 -4.12
N ARG A 369 -9.47 -7.37 -5.05
CA ARG A 369 -9.48 -6.12 -5.82
C ARG A 369 -9.66 -4.94 -4.86
N GLY A 370 -8.92 -3.85 -5.10
CA GLY A 370 -9.01 -2.64 -4.30
C GLY A 370 -10.30 -1.86 -4.58
N GLU A 371 -11.44 -2.40 -4.21
CA GLU A 371 -12.73 -1.75 -4.38
C GLU A 371 -13.19 -1.10 -3.07
N PRO A 372 -13.60 0.18 -3.08
CA PRO A 372 -14.09 0.86 -1.88
C PRO A 372 -15.28 0.15 -1.25
N ARG A 373 -15.31 0.12 0.09
CA ARG A 373 -16.43 -0.44 0.87
C ARG A 373 -17.55 0.57 1.04
N LEU A 374 -18.78 0.08 1.10
CA LEU A 374 -19.91 0.91 1.50
C LEU A 374 -19.79 1.33 2.98
N ARG A 375 -20.19 2.55 3.29
CA ARG A 375 -20.22 3.11 4.63
C ARG A 375 -21.64 3.52 5.03
N PRO A 376 -22.07 3.30 6.26
CA PRO A 376 -21.46 2.54 7.35
C PRO A 376 -21.47 1.02 7.08
N PRO A 377 -20.65 0.19 7.79
CA PRO A 377 -19.78 0.56 8.92
C PRO A 377 -18.49 1.26 8.48
N TYR A 378 -17.93 2.11 9.38
CA TYR A 378 -16.62 2.72 9.17
C TYR A 378 -15.50 1.77 9.55
N ILE A 379 -14.32 1.93 8.95
CA ILE A 379 -13.15 1.05 9.19
C ILE A 379 -12.68 1.08 10.66
N ALA A 380 -12.94 2.18 11.37
CA ALA A 380 -12.71 2.27 12.81
C ALA A 380 -13.49 1.23 13.62
N GLN A 381 -14.60 0.72 13.08
CA GLN A 381 -15.46 -0.30 13.68
C GLN A 381 -15.24 -1.67 13.04
N VAL A 382 -15.24 -1.72 11.70
CA VAL A 382 -15.11 -2.93 10.89
C VAL A 382 -14.11 -2.66 9.76
N GLY A 383 -12.83 -2.80 10.07
CA GLY A 383 -11.71 -2.58 9.16
C GLY A 383 -11.09 -3.89 8.65
N LEU A 384 -9.75 -4.00 8.75
CA LEU A 384 -8.98 -5.16 8.28
C LEU A 384 -9.45 -6.45 8.96
N PHE A 385 -9.78 -7.44 8.14
CA PHE A 385 -10.25 -8.76 8.59
C PHE A 385 -11.43 -8.68 9.56
N GLY A 386 -12.29 -7.66 9.38
CA GLY A 386 -13.43 -7.41 10.26
C GLY A 386 -13.07 -6.85 11.64
N ARG A 387 -11.84 -6.38 11.85
CA ARG A 387 -11.38 -5.81 13.12
C ARG A 387 -11.34 -4.29 13.09
N PRO A 388 -11.57 -3.61 14.24
CA PRO A 388 -11.38 -2.18 14.34
C PRO A 388 -9.99 -1.78 13.86
N THR A 389 -9.93 -0.83 12.93
CA THR A 389 -8.66 -0.46 12.29
C THR A 389 -8.46 1.05 12.35
N LEU A 390 -7.32 1.46 12.94
CA LEU A 390 -6.80 2.80 12.80
C LEU A 390 -6.11 2.89 11.42
N GLU A 391 -6.51 3.87 10.62
CA GLU A 391 -5.81 4.16 9.36
C GLU A 391 -5.16 5.52 9.44
N HIS A 392 -3.92 5.63 8.98
CA HIS A 392 -3.19 6.90 8.85
C HIS A 392 -2.29 6.92 7.62
N ASN A 393 -2.21 8.10 7.01
CA ASN A 393 -1.10 8.41 6.11
C ASN A 393 0.21 8.54 6.90
N LEU A 394 1.33 8.22 6.27
CA LEU A 394 2.69 8.28 6.82
C LEU A 394 2.99 9.63 7.49
N GLU A 395 2.75 10.75 6.79
CA GLU A 395 3.09 12.09 7.28
C GLU A 395 2.37 12.43 8.59
N THR A 396 1.15 11.93 8.79
CA THR A 396 0.43 12.14 10.06
C THR A 396 1.19 11.54 11.23
N LEU A 397 1.69 10.31 11.08
CA LEU A 397 2.45 9.63 12.12
C LEU A 397 3.85 10.24 12.32
N TYR A 398 4.46 10.76 11.26
CA TYR A 398 5.76 11.43 11.30
C TYR A 398 5.80 12.61 12.28
N TRP A 399 4.71 13.37 12.41
CA TRP A 399 4.64 14.54 13.28
C TRP A 399 4.36 14.20 14.76
N VAL A 400 3.93 13.00 15.08
CA VAL A 400 3.54 12.61 16.45
C VAL A 400 4.67 12.84 17.44
N ARG A 401 5.89 12.37 17.12
CA ARG A 401 7.05 12.54 18.00
C ARG A 401 7.31 14.02 18.30
N ASP A 402 7.46 14.85 17.26
CA ASP A 402 7.79 16.27 17.44
C ASP A 402 6.75 17.03 18.28
N ILE A 403 5.48 16.72 18.07
CA ILE A 403 4.40 17.35 18.84
C ILE A 403 4.48 16.96 20.31
N LEU A 404 4.77 15.71 20.62
CA LEU A 404 4.86 15.24 22.00
C LEU A 404 6.13 15.71 22.72
N GLU A 405 7.24 15.90 22.01
CA GLU A 405 8.51 16.40 22.57
C GLU A 405 8.50 17.93 22.71
N LYS A 406 8.03 18.66 21.70
CA LYS A 406 8.12 20.12 21.63
C LYS A 406 6.87 20.81 22.17
N GLY A 407 5.78 20.07 22.33
CA GLY A 407 4.50 20.55 22.82
C GLY A 407 3.51 20.94 21.73
N ALA A 408 2.22 20.90 22.10
CA ALA A 408 1.11 21.20 21.20
C ALA A 408 1.16 22.64 20.66
N ASP A 409 1.46 23.61 21.51
CA ASP A 409 1.52 25.04 21.15
C ASP A 409 2.64 25.32 20.15
N TRP A 410 3.77 24.60 20.28
CA TRP A 410 4.84 24.69 19.28
C TRP A 410 4.36 24.33 17.88
N PHE A 411 3.62 23.23 17.74
CA PHE A 411 3.12 22.82 16.44
C PHE A 411 2.02 23.74 15.94
N ALA A 412 1.06 24.08 16.81
CA ALA A 412 -0.06 24.97 16.47
C ALA A 412 0.41 26.33 15.96
N ALA A 413 1.46 26.88 16.58
CA ALA A 413 2.03 28.19 16.23
C ALA A 413 2.73 28.24 14.86
N GLN A 414 3.01 27.08 14.22
CA GLN A 414 3.64 27.03 12.90
C GLN A 414 2.70 27.42 11.75
N GLY A 415 1.38 27.49 11.99
CA GLY A 415 0.41 27.82 10.97
C GLY A 415 0.33 29.30 10.59
N ARG A 416 -0.33 29.60 9.47
CA ARG A 416 -0.64 30.96 8.98
C ARG A 416 -2.14 31.12 8.72
N HIS A 417 -2.58 32.37 8.65
CA HIS A 417 -3.95 32.74 8.27
C HIS A 417 -5.04 31.96 9.05
N GLY A 418 -4.84 31.79 10.37
CA GLY A 418 -5.78 31.11 11.26
C GLY A 418 -5.77 29.58 11.15
N ARG A 419 -4.79 29.00 10.45
CA ARG A 419 -4.57 27.56 10.42
C ARG A 419 -3.44 27.17 11.37
N GLN A 420 -3.42 25.89 11.79
CA GLN A 420 -2.45 25.35 12.74
C GLN A 420 -1.54 24.33 12.08
N GLY A 421 -0.29 24.30 12.50
CA GLY A 421 0.70 23.29 12.17
C GLY A 421 1.38 23.49 10.83
N LEU A 422 2.20 22.51 10.49
CA LEU A 422 2.95 22.43 9.25
C LEU A 422 2.26 21.49 8.23
N ARG A 423 2.58 21.69 6.98
CA ARG A 423 2.17 20.83 5.85
C ARG A 423 3.34 20.65 4.90
N SER A 424 3.39 19.46 4.32
CA SER A 424 4.28 19.20 3.19
C SER A 424 3.53 19.44 1.88
N PHE A 425 4.08 20.30 1.07
CA PHE A 425 3.58 20.62 -0.26
C PHE A 425 4.51 20.00 -1.31
N SER A 426 4.01 19.06 -2.08
CA SER A 426 4.69 18.55 -3.26
C SER A 426 4.50 19.54 -4.39
N VAL A 427 5.55 20.27 -4.76
CA VAL A 427 5.49 21.31 -5.79
C VAL A 427 6.26 20.86 -7.02
N SER A 428 5.60 20.88 -8.17
CA SER A 428 6.17 20.56 -9.48
C SER A 428 5.71 21.55 -10.55
N GLY A 429 6.22 21.45 -11.75
CA GLY A 429 5.88 22.33 -12.85
C GLY A 429 6.86 23.51 -12.99
N ARG A 430 6.36 24.70 -13.36
CA ARG A 430 7.19 25.85 -13.82
C ARG A 430 7.67 26.76 -12.68
N VAL A 431 8.06 26.21 -11.54
CA VAL A 431 8.71 26.95 -10.44
C VAL A 431 10.22 26.75 -10.51
N LYS A 432 11.02 27.70 -9.95
CA LYS A 432 12.48 27.59 -9.96
C LYS A 432 13.02 26.41 -9.20
N HIS A 433 12.42 26.14 -8.04
CA HIS A 433 12.85 25.04 -7.17
C HIS A 433 11.67 24.11 -6.88
N PRO A 434 11.36 23.12 -7.77
CA PRO A 434 10.38 22.10 -7.47
C PRO A 434 10.86 21.19 -6.33
N GLY A 435 9.96 20.41 -5.75
CA GLY A 435 10.25 19.49 -4.66
C GLY A 435 9.25 19.59 -3.51
N VAL A 436 9.48 18.85 -2.44
CA VAL A 436 8.66 18.92 -1.23
C VAL A 436 9.06 20.15 -0.41
N LYS A 437 8.07 20.98 -0.09
CA LYS A 437 8.20 22.19 0.71
C LYS A 437 7.48 22.03 2.02
N LEU A 438 8.20 22.03 3.12
CA LEU A 438 7.61 22.09 4.43
C LEU A 438 7.29 23.56 4.74
N ALA A 439 6.01 23.88 4.85
CA ALA A 439 5.52 25.23 5.03
C ALA A 439 4.32 25.29 6.00
N PRO A 440 3.97 26.48 6.52
CA PRO A 440 2.83 26.67 7.40
C PRO A 440 1.51 26.20 6.77
N ALA A 441 0.69 25.47 7.52
CA ALA A 441 -0.69 25.27 7.11
C ALA A 441 -1.39 26.63 6.97
N GLY A 442 -2.18 26.79 5.90
CA GLY A 442 -2.84 28.06 5.58
C GLY A 442 -2.05 29.00 4.70
N ILE A 443 -0.80 28.65 4.35
CA ILE A 443 -0.02 29.43 3.36
C ILE A 443 -0.78 29.59 2.04
N THR A 444 -0.74 30.75 1.44
CA THR A 444 -1.31 30.99 0.10
C THR A 444 -0.41 30.41 -0.99
N LEU A 445 -0.96 30.14 -2.15
CA LEU A 445 -0.18 29.67 -3.30
C LEU A 445 0.94 30.65 -3.67
N ARG A 446 0.69 31.96 -3.63
CA ARG A 446 1.69 32.97 -3.95
C ARG A 446 2.85 32.94 -2.95
N GLU A 447 2.56 32.94 -1.65
CA GLU A 447 3.58 32.79 -0.60
C GLU A 447 4.39 31.50 -0.78
N LEU A 448 3.71 30.36 -1.07
CA LEU A 448 4.39 29.09 -1.31
C LEU A 448 5.36 29.17 -2.50
N VAL A 449 4.93 29.76 -3.61
CA VAL A 449 5.76 29.92 -4.82
C VAL A 449 6.93 30.88 -4.54
N ASP A 450 6.67 32.04 -3.95
CA ASP A 450 7.67 33.09 -3.81
C ASP A 450 8.68 32.78 -2.69
N GLU A 451 8.20 32.34 -1.50
CA GLU A 451 9.06 32.11 -0.33
C GLU A 451 9.78 30.76 -0.35
N TYR A 452 9.11 29.70 -0.88
CA TYR A 452 9.63 28.32 -0.78
C TYR A 452 10.14 27.75 -2.09
N CYS A 453 9.66 28.28 -3.23
CA CYS A 453 10.07 27.78 -4.55
C CYS A 453 10.95 28.76 -5.32
N GLY A 454 11.30 29.91 -4.74
CA GLY A 454 12.13 30.92 -5.38
C GLY A 454 11.46 31.66 -6.56
N GLY A 455 10.12 31.58 -6.64
CA GLY A 455 9.33 32.17 -7.71
C GLY A 455 9.15 31.23 -8.91
N MET A 456 8.55 31.79 -9.98
CA MET A 456 8.38 31.11 -11.25
C MET A 456 9.69 31.06 -12.04
N MET A 457 9.86 30.05 -12.90
CA MET A 457 10.97 30.01 -13.87
C MET A 457 10.97 31.25 -14.75
N GLU A 458 12.14 31.63 -15.25
CA GLU A 458 12.28 32.76 -16.15
C GLU A 458 11.38 32.63 -17.39
N GLY A 459 10.75 33.72 -17.79
CA GLY A 459 9.80 33.76 -18.89
C GLY A 459 8.40 33.16 -18.56
N HIS A 460 8.19 32.68 -17.33
CA HIS A 460 6.91 32.07 -16.91
C HIS A 460 6.20 32.94 -15.87
N ARG A 461 4.87 32.93 -15.93
CA ARG A 461 3.99 33.52 -14.92
C ARG A 461 3.00 32.48 -14.40
N LEU A 462 2.61 32.61 -13.14
CA LEU A 462 1.54 31.77 -12.58
C LEU A 462 0.23 32.09 -13.29
N TYR A 463 -0.37 31.06 -13.89
CA TYR A 463 -1.67 31.16 -14.58
C TYR A 463 -2.70 30.26 -13.92
N ALA A 464 -2.33 29.01 -13.64
CA ALA A 464 -3.18 28.03 -13.02
C ALA A 464 -2.35 27.05 -12.17
N TYR A 465 -3.00 26.32 -11.30
CA TYR A 465 -2.41 25.24 -10.49
C TYR A 465 -3.46 24.16 -10.17
N LEU A 466 -2.97 22.98 -9.82
CA LEU A 466 -3.77 21.87 -9.32
C LEU A 466 -3.48 21.71 -7.82
N PRO A 467 -4.46 21.94 -6.93
CA PRO A 467 -4.20 22.03 -5.49
C PRO A 467 -4.13 20.68 -4.76
N GLY A 468 -4.32 19.59 -5.43
CA GLY A 468 -4.33 18.24 -4.84
C GLY A 468 -4.69 17.21 -5.89
N GLY A 469 -4.14 17.39 -7.09
CA GLY A 469 -4.38 16.55 -8.23
C GLY A 469 -5.42 17.12 -9.21
N ALA A 470 -5.81 16.28 -10.17
CA ALA A 470 -6.72 16.65 -11.25
C ALA A 470 -8.18 16.28 -10.95
N SER A 471 -8.45 15.69 -9.78
CA SER A 471 -9.78 15.22 -9.35
C SER A 471 -10.54 16.26 -8.54
#